data_0f2f32bcf1dd77a8517d5d80e714b99a
#
_entry.id   0f2f32bcf1dd77a8517d5d80e714b99a
#
_cell.length_a   1.000
_cell.length_b   1.000
_cell.length_c   1.000
_cell.angle_alpha   90.00
_cell.angle_beta   90.00
_cell.angle_gamma   90.00
#
_symmetry.space_group_name_H-M   'P 1'
#
loop_
_entity.id
_entity.type
_entity.pdbx_description
1 polymer ?
#
loop_
_entity_poly.entity_id
_entity_poly.type
_entity_poly.pdbx_seq_one_letter_code
_entity_poly.pdbx_strand_id
1 'polypeptide(L)'
;MKVIFLDIDGVVCLHKHKTDWETDEEKFDAECCCHLKEIMQETDSKLVLSSSWRLFPESFAFVLEQFEPYGITLEDFIGITPLLGDRPKEILQFLKNHKEIDSFVAIDDEMYYCDDFPYDRLFLTEVYSGITEIIRDLCIERLKRGMQNGRADGV
;
A
#
# COMPACT_ATOMS: atom_id res chain seq x y z
N MET A 1 5.37 1.40 -15.38
CA MET A 1 4.96 0.44 -14.32
C MET A 1 4.08 1.15 -13.30
N LYS A 2 2.98 0.54 -12.91
CA LYS A 2 2.08 1.05 -11.86
C LYS A 2 2.39 0.36 -10.55
N VAL A 3 2.37 1.11 -9.44
CA VAL A 3 2.78 0.60 -8.12
C VAL A 3 1.82 1.06 -7.02
N ILE A 4 1.58 0.17 -6.08
CA ILE A 4 0.86 0.46 -4.84
C ILE A 4 1.87 0.41 -3.69
N PHE A 5 2.07 1.54 -3.01
CA PHE A 5 2.79 1.58 -1.74
C PHE A 5 1.82 1.18 -0.65
N LEU A 6 2.08 0.04 -0.04
CA LEU A 6 1.11 -0.63 0.83
C LEU A 6 1.55 -0.61 2.28
N ASP A 7 0.73 -0.01 3.15
CA ASP A 7 0.78 -0.24 4.58
C ASP A 7 -0.06 -1.46 4.94
N ILE A 8 0.17 -2.05 6.09
CA ILE A 8 -0.49 -3.29 6.53
C ILE A 8 -1.50 -3.02 7.63
N ASP A 9 -1.05 -2.47 8.78
CA ASP A 9 -1.93 -2.22 9.92
C ASP A 9 -2.94 -1.11 9.58
N GLY A 10 -4.23 -1.39 9.81
CA GLY A 10 -5.30 -0.47 9.47
C GLY A 10 -5.66 -0.43 7.99
N VAL A 11 -4.98 -1.23 7.15
CA VAL A 11 -5.20 -1.30 5.69
C VAL A 11 -5.73 -2.66 5.27
N VAL A 12 -5.03 -3.73 5.59
CA VAL A 12 -5.45 -5.12 5.36
C VAL A 12 -5.50 -5.92 6.66
N CYS A 13 -4.76 -5.51 7.69
CA CYS A 13 -4.80 -6.07 9.03
C CYS A 13 -5.58 -5.12 9.94
N LEU A 14 -6.83 -5.47 10.26
CA LEU A 14 -7.78 -4.56 10.88
C LEU A 14 -7.87 -4.73 12.39
N HIS A 15 -8.15 -3.63 13.09
CA HIS A 15 -8.37 -3.63 14.54
C HIS A 15 -9.87 -3.80 14.87
N LYS A 16 -10.49 -4.89 14.39
CA LYS A 16 -11.94 -5.11 14.54
C LYS A 16 -12.40 -5.40 15.98
N HIS A 17 -11.48 -5.90 16.83
CA HIS A 17 -11.82 -6.34 18.18
C HIS A 17 -10.77 -5.92 19.20
N LYS A 18 -10.89 -4.70 19.70
CA LYS A 18 -10.01 -4.23 20.78
C LYS A 18 -10.17 -5.00 22.10
N THR A 19 -11.21 -5.84 22.22
CA THR A 19 -11.55 -6.58 23.43
C THR A 19 -11.09 -8.04 23.40
N ASP A 20 -10.68 -8.57 22.25
CA ASP A 20 -10.28 -9.97 22.11
C ASP A 20 -8.77 -10.13 22.24
N TRP A 21 -8.26 -9.77 23.41
CA TRP A 21 -6.85 -10.01 23.78
C TRP A 21 -6.48 -11.51 23.78
N GLU A 22 -7.48 -12.39 23.79
CA GLU A 22 -7.30 -13.83 23.86
C GLU A 22 -7.19 -14.52 22.50
N THR A 23 -7.55 -13.84 21.41
CA THR A 23 -7.50 -14.39 20.05
C THR A 23 -6.74 -13.48 19.09
N ASP A 24 -5.63 -12.91 19.57
CA ASP A 24 -4.78 -12.02 18.80
C ASP A 24 -4.05 -12.77 17.68
N GLU A 25 -4.83 -13.44 16.84
CA GLU A 25 -4.36 -13.89 15.54
C GLU A 25 -4.40 -12.69 14.60
N GLU A 26 -3.22 -12.12 14.36
CA GLU A 26 -3.03 -11.09 13.35
C GLU A 26 -3.38 -11.65 11.98
N LYS A 27 -4.67 -11.65 11.65
CA LYS A 27 -5.16 -12.11 10.35
C LYS A 27 -5.47 -10.92 9.46
N PHE A 28 -5.10 -11.06 8.20
CA PHE A 28 -5.51 -10.09 7.20
C PHE A 28 -6.98 -10.29 6.88
N ASP A 29 -7.69 -9.17 6.71
CA ASP A 29 -9.09 -9.18 6.38
C ASP A 29 -9.32 -9.67 4.95
N ALA A 30 -10.18 -10.68 4.79
CA ALA A 30 -10.41 -11.29 3.49
C ALA A 30 -10.95 -10.30 2.46
N GLU A 31 -11.88 -9.45 2.86
CA GLU A 31 -12.48 -8.45 1.97
C GLU A 31 -11.45 -7.42 1.51
N CYS A 32 -10.63 -6.92 2.45
CA CYS A 32 -9.55 -5.97 2.11
C CYS A 32 -8.52 -6.60 1.17
N CYS A 33 -8.14 -7.84 1.40
CA CYS A 33 -7.20 -8.56 0.51
C CYS A 33 -7.79 -8.78 -0.88
N CYS A 34 -9.09 -9.10 -0.96
CA CYS A 34 -9.79 -9.22 -2.24
C CYS A 34 -9.82 -7.88 -2.99
N HIS A 35 -10.09 -6.79 -2.30
CA HIS A 35 -10.07 -5.45 -2.91
C HIS A 35 -8.68 -5.08 -3.41
N LEU A 36 -7.65 -5.38 -2.63
CA LEU A 36 -6.26 -5.16 -3.06
C LEU A 36 -5.95 -5.96 -4.34
N LYS A 37 -6.32 -7.22 -4.36
CA LYS A 37 -6.11 -8.08 -5.54
C LYS A 37 -6.85 -7.54 -6.77
N GLU A 38 -8.07 -7.04 -6.60
CA GLU A 38 -8.85 -6.44 -7.67
C GLU A 38 -8.15 -5.19 -8.23
N ILE A 39 -7.61 -4.32 -7.37
CA ILE A 39 -6.82 -3.16 -7.81
C ILE A 39 -5.66 -3.63 -8.70
N MET A 40 -4.92 -4.62 -8.23
CA MET A 40 -3.75 -5.14 -8.94
C MET A 40 -4.13 -5.73 -10.30
N GLN A 41 -5.20 -6.50 -10.37
CA GLN A 41 -5.67 -7.12 -11.61
C GLN A 41 -6.18 -6.08 -12.61
N GLU A 42 -6.96 -5.10 -12.16
CA GLU A 42 -7.55 -4.07 -13.02
C GLU A 42 -6.52 -3.09 -13.57
N THR A 43 -5.41 -2.91 -12.88
CA THR A 43 -4.40 -1.90 -13.24
C THR A 43 -3.05 -2.49 -13.64
N ASP A 44 -2.87 -3.80 -13.52
CA ASP A 44 -1.58 -4.48 -13.70
C ASP A 44 -0.48 -3.84 -12.84
N SER A 45 -0.82 -3.53 -11.58
CA SER A 45 0.11 -2.88 -10.65
C SER A 45 0.85 -3.89 -9.80
N LYS A 46 2.02 -3.49 -9.34
CA LYS A 46 2.87 -4.21 -8.40
C LYS A 46 2.82 -3.54 -7.03
N LEU A 47 3.33 -4.25 -6.03
CA LEU A 47 3.35 -3.78 -4.66
C LEU A 47 4.75 -3.36 -4.22
N VAL A 48 4.80 -2.34 -3.39
CA VAL A 48 5.98 -1.98 -2.58
C VAL A 48 5.51 -1.90 -1.14
N LEU A 49 6.13 -2.67 -0.26
CA LEU A 49 5.77 -2.65 1.15
C LEU A 49 6.38 -1.42 1.83
N SER A 50 5.53 -0.55 2.37
CA SER A 50 5.91 0.67 3.07
C SER A 50 5.70 0.59 4.59
N SER A 51 5.11 -0.51 5.06
CA SER A 51 4.83 -0.77 6.47
C SER A 51 6.09 -1.12 7.25
N SER A 52 6.05 -0.91 8.58
CA SER A 52 7.08 -1.38 9.52
C SER A 52 7.26 -2.91 9.48
N TRP A 53 6.29 -3.66 8.98
CA TRP A 53 6.38 -5.10 8.76
C TRP A 53 7.50 -5.49 7.78
N ARG A 54 8.04 -4.53 7.02
CA ARG A 54 9.18 -4.76 6.12
C ARG A 54 10.52 -4.88 6.83
N LEU A 55 10.61 -4.48 8.10
CA LEU A 55 11.87 -4.33 8.81
C LEU A 55 12.49 -5.65 9.25
N PHE A 56 11.69 -6.72 9.36
CA PHE A 56 12.16 -8.02 9.79
C PHE A 56 11.75 -9.11 8.79
N PRO A 57 12.66 -10.05 8.45
CA PRO A 57 12.34 -11.13 7.51
C PRO A 57 11.13 -11.96 7.93
N GLU A 58 10.95 -12.23 9.22
CA GLU A 58 9.82 -13.00 9.73
C GLU A 58 8.51 -12.27 9.52
N SER A 59 8.48 -10.96 9.69
CA SER A 59 7.29 -10.15 9.47
C SER A 59 6.91 -10.12 8.00
N PHE A 60 7.88 -9.97 7.11
CA PHE A 60 7.62 -10.01 5.66
C PHE A 60 7.13 -11.39 5.21
N ALA A 61 7.73 -12.47 5.74
CA ALA A 61 7.28 -13.83 5.47
C ALA A 61 5.83 -14.05 5.90
N PHE A 62 5.44 -13.52 7.05
CA PHE A 62 4.06 -13.57 7.54
C PHE A 62 3.10 -12.82 6.60
N VAL A 63 3.49 -11.65 6.10
CA VAL A 63 2.69 -10.90 5.11
C VAL A 63 2.43 -11.76 3.88
N LEU A 64 3.45 -12.42 3.34
CA LEU A 64 3.32 -13.31 2.19
C LEU A 64 2.41 -14.51 2.47
N GLU A 65 2.53 -15.10 3.66
CA GLU A 65 1.67 -16.21 4.10
C GLU A 65 0.21 -15.78 4.15
N GLN A 66 -0.09 -14.60 4.69
CA GLN A 66 -1.44 -14.07 4.77
C GLN A 66 -2.02 -13.71 3.40
N PHE A 67 -1.21 -13.31 2.45
CA PHE A 67 -1.64 -12.96 1.11
C PHE A 67 -1.81 -14.16 0.18
N GLU A 68 -1.20 -15.30 0.47
CA GLU A 68 -1.21 -16.47 -0.40
C GLU A 68 -2.62 -16.92 -0.80
N PRO A 69 -3.62 -17.01 0.11
CA PRO A 69 -4.97 -17.43 -0.26
C PRO A 69 -5.63 -16.55 -1.31
N TYR A 70 -5.15 -15.31 -1.48
CA TYR A 70 -5.71 -14.34 -2.41
C TYR A 70 -4.91 -14.24 -3.71
N GLY A 71 -3.91 -15.12 -3.88
CA GLY A 71 -3.09 -15.14 -5.08
C GLY A 71 -2.10 -13.97 -5.16
N ILE A 72 -1.76 -13.36 -4.02
CA ILE A 72 -0.73 -12.33 -3.93
C ILE A 72 0.53 -13.00 -3.41
N THR A 73 1.61 -12.95 -4.18
CA THR A 73 2.84 -13.68 -3.91
C THR A 73 4.05 -12.75 -3.93
N LEU A 74 5.22 -13.28 -3.61
CA LEU A 74 6.47 -12.53 -3.65
C LEU A 74 6.72 -11.88 -5.02
N GLU A 75 6.27 -12.50 -6.10
CA GLU A 75 6.45 -11.97 -7.46
C GLU A 75 5.66 -10.67 -7.71
N ASP A 76 4.64 -10.41 -6.90
CA ASP A 76 3.86 -9.18 -6.97
C ASP A 76 4.56 -7.99 -6.32
N PHE A 77 5.59 -8.24 -5.51
CA PHE A 77 6.37 -7.19 -4.83
C PHE A 77 7.63 -6.86 -5.63
N ILE A 78 7.84 -5.57 -5.90
CA ILE A 78 9.08 -5.11 -6.55
C ILE A 78 10.10 -4.60 -5.54
N GLY A 79 9.71 -4.45 -4.28
CA GLY A 79 10.63 -4.03 -3.22
C GLY A 79 9.93 -3.55 -1.96
N ILE A 80 10.74 -2.95 -1.12
CA ILE A 80 10.33 -2.32 0.12
C ILE A 80 10.90 -0.90 0.14
N THR A 81 10.22 0.02 0.85
CA THR A 81 10.75 1.38 0.99
C THR A 81 11.97 1.41 1.92
N PRO A 82 12.90 2.36 1.72
CA PRO A 82 14.02 2.53 2.65
C PRO A 82 13.53 3.00 4.01
N LEU A 83 14.36 2.84 5.04
CA LEU A 83 14.08 3.32 6.40
C LEU A 83 14.71 4.69 6.59
N LEU A 84 13.90 5.76 6.50
CA LEU A 84 14.33 7.14 6.66
C LEU A 84 13.66 7.83 7.86
N GLY A 85 12.73 7.13 8.54
CA GLY A 85 12.01 7.67 9.68
C GLY A 85 10.82 8.57 9.32
N ASP A 86 10.49 8.70 8.05
CA ASP A 86 9.37 9.51 7.57
C ASP A 86 8.77 8.85 6.31
N ARG A 87 7.57 8.33 6.44
CA ARG A 87 6.96 7.49 5.40
C ARG A 87 6.83 8.17 4.04
N PRO A 88 6.31 9.40 3.93
CA PRO A 88 6.23 10.03 2.61
C PRO A 88 7.62 10.24 1.97
N LYS A 89 8.64 10.56 2.75
CA LYS A 89 10.02 10.69 2.23
C LYS A 89 10.57 9.35 1.78
N GLU A 90 10.24 8.27 2.47
CA GLU A 90 10.62 6.91 2.08
C GLU A 90 10.01 6.53 0.72
N ILE A 91 8.74 6.87 0.51
CA ILE A 91 8.05 6.64 -0.76
C ILE A 91 8.68 7.49 -1.88
N LEU A 92 8.90 8.78 -1.64
CA LEU A 92 9.50 9.68 -2.63
C LEU A 92 10.92 9.24 -3.01
N GLN A 93 11.70 8.74 -2.05
CA GLN A 93 13.03 8.21 -2.33
C GLN A 93 12.95 6.94 -3.19
N PHE A 94 12.01 6.06 -2.92
CA PHE A 94 11.79 4.86 -3.74
C PHE A 94 11.45 5.25 -5.18
N LEU A 95 10.54 6.21 -5.36
CA LEU A 95 10.16 6.71 -6.68
C LEU A 95 11.34 7.34 -7.42
N LYS A 96 12.19 8.07 -6.72
CA LYS A 96 13.39 8.68 -7.29
C LYS A 96 14.36 7.63 -7.82
N ASN A 97 14.46 6.49 -7.15
CA ASN A 97 15.35 5.40 -7.52
C ASN A 97 14.73 4.42 -8.54
N HIS A 98 13.45 4.57 -8.86
CA HIS A 98 12.70 3.67 -9.74
C HIS A 98 11.95 4.46 -10.80
N LYS A 99 12.68 4.97 -11.80
CA LYS A 99 12.14 5.84 -12.87
C LYS A 99 11.17 5.12 -13.80
N GLU A 100 11.13 3.80 -13.76
CA GLU A 100 10.18 2.97 -14.50
C GLU A 100 8.76 3.07 -13.98
N ILE A 101 8.56 3.62 -12.77
CA ILE A 101 7.24 3.83 -12.18
C ILE A 101 6.61 5.08 -12.80
N ASP A 102 5.52 4.91 -13.53
CA ASP A 102 4.81 5.99 -14.22
C ASP A 102 3.49 6.36 -13.56
N SER A 103 3.02 5.53 -12.63
CA SER A 103 1.82 5.81 -11.84
C SER A 103 1.89 5.08 -10.51
N PHE A 104 1.40 5.70 -9.45
CA PHE A 104 1.36 5.06 -8.14
C PHE A 104 0.20 5.58 -7.29
N VAL A 105 -0.14 4.79 -6.28
CA VAL A 105 -0.95 5.20 -5.13
C VAL A 105 -0.26 4.73 -3.86
N ALA A 106 -0.50 5.43 -2.77
CA ALA A 106 -0.15 4.98 -1.43
C ALA A 106 -1.44 4.72 -0.67
N ILE A 107 -1.53 3.56 -0.01
CA ILE A 107 -2.68 3.21 0.84
C ILE A 107 -2.15 3.07 2.26
N ASP A 108 -2.64 3.92 3.14
CA ASP A 108 -2.17 4.03 4.52
C ASP A 108 -3.32 4.48 5.43
N ASP A 109 -3.24 4.16 6.71
CA ASP A 109 -4.19 4.63 7.72
C ASP A 109 -3.74 5.94 8.38
N GLU A 110 -2.52 6.40 8.10
CA GLU A 110 -1.95 7.62 8.65
C GLU A 110 -1.81 8.72 7.59
N MET A 111 -2.15 9.96 7.99
CA MET A 111 -1.94 11.13 7.14
C MET A 111 -0.43 11.46 7.04
N TYR A 112 0.00 11.85 5.84
CA TYR A 112 1.37 12.29 5.60
C TYR A 112 1.49 13.80 5.74
N TYR A 113 2.57 14.25 6.38
CA TYR A 113 2.89 15.67 6.54
C TYR A 113 4.18 15.98 5.79
N CYS A 114 4.06 16.12 4.49
CA CYS A 114 5.20 16.36 3.59
C CYS A 114 4.73 17.20 2.40
N ASP A 115 5.23 18.41 2.27
CA ASP A 115 4.80 19.36 1.25
C ASP A 115 5.06 18.86 -0.18
N ASP A 116 6.10 18.04 -0.35
CA ASP A 116 6.48 17.51 -1.66
C ASP A 116 5.67 16.28 -2.08
N PHE A 117 4.86 15.72 -1.17
CA PHE A 117 4.09 14.52 -1.47
C PHE A 117 2.82 14.87 -2.24
N PRO A 118 2.53 14.18 -3.37
CA PRO A 118 1.30 14.40 -4.12
C PRO A 118 0.10 13.76 -3.40
N TYR A 119 -0.63 14.56 -2.63
CA TYR A 119 -1.73 14.09 -1.78
C TYR A 119 -2.88 13.44 -2.54
N ASP A 120 -3.03 13.76 -3.81
CA ASP A 120 -4.01 13.10 -4.67
C ASP A 120 -3.66 11.63 -4.95
N ARG A 121 -2.49 11.18 -4.52
CA ARG A 121 -2.03 9.78 -4.62
C ARG A 121 -2.07 9.04 -3.28
N LEU A 122 -2.44 9.71 -2.20
CA LEU A 122 -2.62 9.09 -0.87
C LEU A 122 -4.09 8.77 -0.65
N PHE A 123 -4.37 7.51 -0.35
CA PHE A 123 -5.71 7.02 -0.01
C PHE A 123 -5.70 6.54 1.43
N LEU A 124 -6.39 7.31 2.30
CA LEU A 124 -6.45 7.03 3.72
C LEU A 124 -7.52 6.00 4.03
N THR A 125 -7.16 5.03 4.85
CA THR A 125 -8.09 4.02 5.35
C THR A 125 -8.44 4.29 6.81
N GLU A 126 -9.58 3.76 7.24
CA GLU A 126 -9.97 3.69 8.63
C GLU A 126 -9.46 2.37 9.22
N VAL A 127 -8.90 2.39 10.44
CA VAL A 127 -8.25 1.21 11.06
C VAL A 127 -9.19 0.02 11.24
N TYR A 128 -10.50 0.26 11.27
CA TYR A 128 -11.50 -0.79 11.45
C TYR A 128 -12.06 -1.35 10.14
N SER A 129 -11.92 -0.63 9.05
CA SER A 129 -12.50 -1.00 7.75
C SER A 129 -11.46 -1.25 6.66
N GLY A 130 -10.29 -0.65 6.74
CA GLY A 130 -9.21 -0.84 5.77
C GLY A 130 -9.60 -0.47 4.35
N ILE A 131 -9.15 -1.27 3.38
CA ILE A 131 -9.47 -1.06 1.97
C ILE A 131 -10.93 -1.41 1.72
N THR A 132 -11.76 -0.38 1.60
CA THR A 132 -13.17 -0.50 1.24
C THR A 132 -13.35 -0.57 -0.27
N GLU A 133 -14.57 -0.88 -0.70
CA GLU A 133 -14.96 -0.84 -2.11
C GLU A 133 -14.73 0.54 -2.73
N ILE A 134 -15.03 1.61 -1.98
CA ILE A 134 -14.81 2.99 -2.43
C ILE A 134 -13.33 3.27 -2.66
N ILE A 135 -12.48 2.90 -1.69
CA ILE A 135 -11.03 3.09 -1.81
C ILE A 135 -10.47 2.26 -2.97
N ARG A 136 -10.94 1.02 -3.13
CA ARG A 136 -10.58 0.19 -4.28
C ARG A 136 -10.84 0.92 -5.60
N ASP A 137 -12.05 1.43 -5.78
CA ASP A 137 -12.45 2.06 -7.05
C ASP A 137 -11.69 3.36 -7.30
N LEU A 138 -11.45 4.15 -6.26
CA LEU A 138 -10.65 5.36 -6.35
C LEU A 138 -9.19 5.07 -6.71
N CYS A 139 -8.60 4.03 -6.13
CA CYS A 139 -7.23 3.62 -6.45
C CYS A 139 -7.12 3.14 -7.90
N ILE A 140 -8.09 2.35 -8.37
CA ILE A 140 -8.12 1.89 -9.76
C ILE A 140 -8.16 3.08 -10.71
N GLU A 141 -9.05 4.02 -10.48
CA GLU A 141 -9.16 5.22 -11.31
C GLU A 141 -7.83 6.00 -11.31
N ARG A 142 -7.26 6.23 -10.14
CA ARG A 142 -6.04 7.01 -10.01
C ARG A 142 -4.83 6.33 -10.65
N LEU A 143 -4.69 5.01 -10.49
CA LEU A 143 -3.60 4.26 -11.11
C LEU A 143 -3.67 4.27 -12.64
N LYS A 144 -4.88 4.27 -13.20
CA LYS A 144 -5.08 4.37 -14.66
C LYS A 144 -4.69 5.74 -15.21
N ARG A 145 -4.66 6.77 -14.36
CA ARG A 145 -4.14 8.09 -14.71
C ARG A 145 -2.65 8.11 -14.39
N GLY A 146 -1.82 8.16 -15.39
CA GLY A 146 -0.37 8.32 -15.21
C GLY A 146 -0.05 9.64 -14.50
N MET A 147 1.18 9.77 -14.04
CA MET A 147 1.73 11.02 -13.52
C MET A 147 1.74 12.06 -14.63
N GLN A 148 1.16 13.24 -14.40
CA GLN A 148 1.17 14.30 -15.38
C GLN A 148 2.58 14.86 -15.56
N ASN A 149 3.02 15.00 -16.80
CA ASN A 149 4.36 15.50 -17.11
C ASN A 149 4.64 16.89 -16.51
N GLY A 150 3.65 17.76 -16.45
CA GLY A 150 3.79 19.07 -15.83
C GLY A 150 4.15 19.01 -14.34
N ARG A 151 3.80 17.96 -13.65
CA ARG A 151 4.26 17.72 -12.27
C ARG A 151 5.64 17.12 -12.21
N ALA A 152 5.92 16.20 -13.11
CA ALA A 152 7.23 15.58 -13.22
C ALA A 152 8.29 16.64 -13.53
N ASP A 153 7.93 17.67 -14.28
CA ASP A 153 8.81 18.77 -14.65
C ASP A 153 8.93 19.83 -13.55
N GLY A 154 8.36 19.58 -12.37
CA GLY A 154 8.46 20.48 -11.23
C GLY A 154 7.65 21.76 -11.38
N VAL A 155 6.73 21.75 -12.28
CA VAL A 155 5.88 22.90 -12.56
C VAL A 155 4.65 22.85 -11.66
#